data_25156196fbb9f2dfc5a1c2164e4d6ca3
#
_entry.id   25156196fbb9f2dfc5a1c2164e4d6ca3
#
_cell.length_a   1.000
_cell.length_b   1.000
_cell.length_c   1.000
_cell.angle_alpha   90.00
_cell.angle_beta   90.00
_cell.angle_gamma   90.00
#
_symmetry.space_group_name_H-M   'P 1'
#
loop_
_entity.id
_entity.type
_entity.pdbx_description
1 polymer ?
#
loop_
_entity_poly.entity_id
_entity_poly.type
_entity_poly.pdbx_seq_one_letter_code
_entity_poly.pdbx_strand_id
1 'polypeptide(L)'
;MTHSPQKALGWRPLRRHMEWTTDALIGPDGEDWRVPTSELEQRQSRFISALEGKSAWVNDPVDMYWLVGNRQAGGVHFSADGKVSQYTRNSLERARYESGGSDAPHEVMAHPRMSALKESVSDTPALQLGRMPASDAAFMQSKLGMGGDCTQLLWTLRETKSDWEIERMRESGEIQRWMFEAIDEMGCEGVTELDLAAAADEVSRAAGFGGFVRMRKWPMDCDRVVVASGRAGSVPTFFDSAVGGTGTNPLAALGAGFNRIKIGETVLVDIVHVHRGYITDMTRMFSVGPLAEEWMQRLDDMEEIAEALRHSLARGEDCSSAWDLGSKMAAEMGHGDHLMGMQPDQARFLGHSIGLELDETPVIAAGFDRPLPVGGTMAIEPKVIHPEGAIGVEDCWVRTSDGLSCLSSGDDFPMYTQW
;
A
#
# COMPACT_ATOMS: atom_id res chain seq x y z
N MET A 1 -20.02 -12.72 23.89
CA MET A 1 -20.89 -11.61 23.43
C MET A 1 -20.33 -11.21 22.09
N THR A 2 -21.01 -11.50 21.01
CA THR A 2 -20.57 -11.17 19.65
C THR A 2 -20.52 -9.65 19.49
N HIS A 3 -19.35 -9.06 19.58
CA HIS A 3 -19.16 -7.68 19.14
C HIS A 3 -19.24 -7.67 17.61
N SER A 4 -20.41 -7.33 17.08
CA SER A 4 -20.53 -7.02 15.66
C SER A 4 -19.56 -5.87 15.34
N PRO A 5 -18.72 -5.97 14.31
CA PRO A 5 -17.87 -4.87 13.80
C PRO A 5 -18.64 -3.56 13.63
N GLN A 6 -19.92 -3.65 13.29
CA GLN A 6 -20.85 -2.52 13.21
C GLN A 6 -21.00 -1.69 14.50
N LYS A 7 -20.73 -2.25 15.69
CA LYS A 7 -20.80 -1.52 16.95
C LYS A 7 -19.50 -0.78 17.28
N ALA A 8 -18.36 -1.36 16.93
CA ALA A 8 -17.05 -0.74 17.16
C ALA A 8 -16.83 0.54 16.32
N LEU A 9 -17.34 0.57 15.09
CA LEU A 9 -17.20 1.68 14.16
C LEU A 9 -18.26 2.77 14.27
N GLY A 10 -19.22 2.69 15.22
CA GLY A 10 -20.35 3.61 15.26
C GLY A 10 -21.25 3.55 14.03
N TRP A 11 -21.25 2.43 13.36
CA TRP A 11 -21.91 2.19 12.08
C TRP A 11 -23.36 2.67 12.07
N ARG A 12 -23.65 3.64 11.23
CA ARG A 12 -25.01 3.96 10.82
C ARG A 12 -25.32 3.23 9.52
N PRO A 13 -26.45 2.52 9.41
CA PRO A 13 -26.83 1.92 8.15
C PRO A 13 -26.86 3.01 7.07
N LEU A 14 -26.16 2.78 5.97
CA LEU A 14 -26.21 3.65 4.80
C LEU A 14 -27.66 3.96 4.46
N ARG A 15 -27.98 5.22 4.21
CA ARG A 15 -29.33 5.63 3.79
C ARG A 15 -29.71 4.84 2.53
N ARG A 16 -30.87 4.25 2.51
CA ARG A 16 -31.36 3.41 1.39
C ARG A 16 -31.56 4.18 0.07
N HIS A 17 -31.54 5.50 0.13
CA HIS A 17 -31.71 6.39 -1.01
C HIS A 17 -30.70 7.53 -0.90
N MET A 18 -29.50 7.31 -1.39
CA MET A 18 -28.49 8.36 -1.55
C MET A 18 -28.76 9.11 -2.86
N GLU A 19 -28.85 10.42 -2.79
CA GLU A 19 -28.73 11.23 -4.00
C GLU A 19 -27.28 11.14 -4.47
N TRP A 20 -27.09 10.61 -5.68
CA TRP A 20 -25.78 10.38 -6.27
C TRP A 20 -24.85 11.60 -6.22
N THR A 21 -25.43 12.80 -6.36
CA THR A 21 -24.66 14.05 -6.42
C THR A 21 -24.31 14.66 -5.07
N THR A 22 -24.89 14.18 -3.96
CA THR A 22 -24.73 14.82 -2.65
C THR A 22 -24.15 13.88 -1.57
N ASP A 23 -24.48 12.60 -1.61
CA ASP A 23 -24.19 11.67 -0.52
C ASP A 23 -23.40 10.41 -0.97
N ALA A 24 -22.99 10.34 -2.26
CA ALA A 24 -22.47 9.11 -2.84
C ALA A 24 -21.14 8.63 -2.20
N LEU A 25 -20.36 9.55 -1.65
CA LEU A 25 -19.08 9.26 -1.00
C LEU A 25 -19.04 9.68 0.47
N ILE A 26 -20.19 9.72 1.13
CA ILE A 26 -20.23 9.84 2.59
C ILE A 26 -19.93 8.48 3.19
N GLY A 27 -18.84 8.38 3.93
CA GLY A 27 -18.38 7.15 4.56
C GLY A 27 -19.26 6.69 5.73
N PRO A 28 -18.97 5.51 6.30
CA PRO A 28 -19.71 4.98 7.47
C PRO A 28 -19.52 5.84 8.72
N ASP A 29 -18.45 6.61 8.80
CA ASP A 29 -18.14 7.64 9.81
C ASP A 29 -18.99 8.92 9.65
N GLY A 30 -19.66 9.09 8.51
CA GLY A 30 -20.44 10.27 8.15
C GLY A 30 -19.60 11.38 7.51
N GLU A 31 -18.33 11.14 7.23
CA GLU A 31 -17.42 12.06 6.58
C GLU A 31 -17.50 11.97 5.05
N ASP A 32 -17.14 13.06 4.39
CA ASP A 32 -16.95 13.08 2.94
C ASP A 32 -15.59 12.45 2.58
N TRP A 33 -15.63 11.32 1.87
CA TRP A 33 -14.44 10.58 1.49
C TRP A 33 -13.76 11.07 0.21
N ARG A 34 -14.23 12.15 -0.37
CA ARG A 34 -13.50 12.80 -1.47
C ARG A 34 -12.19 13.40 -0.96
N VAL A 35 -11.21 13.51 -1.84
CA VAL A 35 -9.99 14.26 -1.55
C VAL A 35 -10.34 15.74 -1.41
N PRO A 36 -9.94 16.44 -0.34
CA PRO A 36 -10.19 17.87 -0.20
C PRO A 36 -9.61 18.67 -1.36
N THR A 37 -10.33 19.69 -1.82
CA THR A 37 -9.87 20.52 -2.95
C THR A 37 -8.55 21.24 -2.67
N SER A 38 -8.33 21.67 -1.42
CA SER A 38 -7.05 22.25 -0.98
C SER A 38 -5.87 21.27 -1.11
N GLU A 39 -6.10 19.97 -0.86
CA GLU A 39 -5.10 18.94 -1.03
C GLU A 39 -4.78 18.73 -2.53
N LEU A 40 -5.81 18.74 -3.40
CA LEU A 40 -5.63 18.65 -4.84
C LEU A 40 -4.86 19.88 -5.39
N GLU A 41 -5.19 21.08 -4.93
CA GLU A 41 -4.46 22.32 -5.29
C GLU A 41 -2.98 22.25 -4.94
N GLN A 42 -2.67 21.78 -3.73
CA GLN A 42 -1.29 21.63 -3.28
C GLN A 42 -0.50 20.63 -4.15
N ARG A 43 -1.10 19.47 -4.44
CA ARG A 43 -0.46 18.42 -5.27
C ARG A 43 -0.27 18.88 -6.71
N GLN A 44 -1.26 19.55 -7.30
CA GLN A 44 -1.15 20.12 -8.63
C GLN A 44 -0.05 21.20 -8.68
N SER A 45 0.01 22.07 -7.69
CA SER A 45 1.05 23.11 -7.60
C SER A 45 2.45 22.52 -7.49
N ARG A 46 2.62 21.45 -6.68
CA ARG A 46 3.90 20.72 -6.58
C ARG A 46 4.30 20.11 -7.93
N PHE A 47 3.37 19.47 -8.64
CA PHE A 47 3.65 18.86 -9.93
C PHE A 47 3.96 19.91 -11.00
N ILE A 48 3.19 21.00 -11.10
CA ILE A 48 3.44 22.11 -12.01
C ILE A 48 4.83 22.70 -11.78
N SER A 49 5.20 22.94 -10.53
CA SER A 49 6.54 23.45 -10.18
C SER A 49 7.65 22.51 -10.63
N ALA A 50 7.46 21.21 -10.45
CA ALA A 50 8.42 20.18 -10.81
C ALA A 50 8.52 19.96 -12.33
N LEU A 51 7.52 20.34 -13.10
CA LEU A 51 7.56 20.32 -14.57
C LEU A 51 8.45 21.41 -15.18
N GLU A 52 8.83 22.43 -14.42
CA GLU A 52 9.76 23.48 -14.86
C GLU A 52 9.34 24.15 -16.18
N GLY A 53 8.04 24.44 -16.33
CA GLY A 53 7.46 25.04 -17.53
C GLY A 53 7.25 24.06 -18.72
N LYS A 54 7.44 22.76 -18.51
CA LYS A 54 7.05 21.74 -19.48
C LYS A 54 5.58 21.33 -19.26
N SER A 55 4.99 20.75 -20.30
CA SER A 55 3.65 20.16 -20.19
C SER A 55 3.68 18.66 -19.92
N ALA A 56 2.61 18.12 -19.34
CA ALA A 56 2.47 16.69 -19.08
C ALA A 56 1.05 16.18 -19.38
N TRP A 57 0.95 14.92 -19.74
CA TRP A 57 -0.28 14.17 -19.83
C TRP A 57 -0.23 12.97 -18.90
N VAL A 58 -1.09 12.99 -17.89
CA VAL A 58 -1.19 11.95 -16.85
C VAL A 58 -2.45 11.12 -17.10
N ASN A 59 -2.31 9.80 -17.12
CA ASN A 59 -3.43 8.88 -17.34
C ASN A 59 -3.35 7.59 -16.51
N ASP A 60 -2.32 7.41 -15.68
CA ASP A 60 -2.32 6.34 -14.69
C ASP A 60 -3.41 6.59 -13.66
N PRO A 61 -4.25 5.59 -13.33
CA PRO A 61 -5.38 5.77 -12.42
C PRO A 61 -5.00 6.20 -11.00
N VAL A 62 -3.82 5.80 -10.51
CA VAL A 62 -3.35 6.15 -9.16
C VAL A 62 -2.89 7.60 -9.14
N ASP A 63 -2.09 8.01 -10.12
CA ASP A 63 -1.62 9.37 -10.23
C ASP A 63 -2.75 10.35 -10.58
N MET A 64 -3.75 9.93 -11.36
CA MET A 64 -4.98 10.72 -11.56
C MET A 64 -5.72 10.92 -10.24
N TYR A 65 -5.92 9.86 -9.44
CA TYR A 65 -6.53 10.01 -8.12
C TYR A 65 -5.75 10.98 -7.24
N TRP A 66 -4.42 10.88 -7.23
CA TRP A 66 -3.57 11.78 -6.45
C TRP A 66 -3.70 13.24 -6.90
N LEU A 67 -3.75 13.51 -8.21
CA LEU A 67 -3.76 14.87 -8.78
C LEU A 67 -5.16 15.51 -8.86
N VAL A 68 -6.21 14.72 -9.15
CA VAL A 68 -7.55 15.25 -9.48
C VAL A 68 -8.69 14.60 -8.69
N GLY A 69 -8.38 13.77 -7.68
CA GLY A 69 -9.34 13.16 -6.76
C GLY A 69 -10.15 12.02 -7.35
N ASN A 70 -9.91 11.61 -8.59
CA ASN A 70 -10.64 10.53 -9.25
C ASN A 70 -9.80 9.77 -10.27
N ARG A 71 -10.28 8.60 -10.69
CA ARG A 71 -9.64 7.74 -11.68
C ARG A 71 -10.49 7.48 -12.93
N GLN A 72 -11.36 8.41 -13.29
CA GLN A 72 -12.27 8.21 -14.43
C GLN A 72 -11.48 8.14 -15.74
N ALA A 73 -11.90 7.24 -16.65
CA ALA A 73 -11.16 6.95 -17.87
C ALA A 73 -10.93 8.20 -18.74
N GLY A 74 -9.67 8.47 -19.07
CA GLY A 74 -9.27 9.65 -19.85
C GLY A 74 -7.83 10.04 -19.58
N GLY A 75 -7.60 11.28 -19.23
CA GLY A 75 -6.30 11.80 -18.83
C GLY A 75 -6.37 13.23 -18.33
N VAL A 76 -5.30 13.68 -17.71
CA VAL A 76 -5.16 15.05 -17.19
C VAL A 76 -4.01 15.73 -17.91
N HIS A 77 -4.27 16.86 -18.53
CA HIS A 77 -3.29 17.70 -19.17
C HIS A 77 -2.87 18.81 -18.23
N PHE A 78 -1.59 18.89 -17.98
CA PHE A 78 -0.90 20.00 -17.35
C PHE A 78 -0.19 20.78 -18.44
N SER A 79 -0.67 21.96 -18.76
CA SER A 79 -0.07 22.82 -19.80
C SER A 79 1.19 23.52 -19.29
N ALA A 80 2.03 23.99 -20.20
CA ALA A 80 3.27 24.68 -19.85
C ALA A 80 3.06 26.01 -19.10
N ASP A 81 1.88 26.64 -19.22
CA ASP A 81 1.48 27.83 -18.49
C ASP A 81 0.77 27.52 -17.15
N GLY A 82 0.72 26.24 -16.75
CA GLY A 82 0.19 25.80 -15.46
C GLY A 82 -1.32 25.56 -15.42
N LYS A 83 -2.04 25.62 -16.54
CA LYS A 83 -3.47 25.25 -16.58
C LYS A 83 -3.62 23.74 -16.47
N VAL A 84 -4.57 23.28 -15.65
CA VAL A 84 -4.90 21.85 -15.46
C VAL A 84 -6.28 21.55 -16.06
N SER A 85 -6.34 20.54 -16.92
CA SER A 85 -7.56 20.14 -17.60
C SER A 85 -7.71 18.62 -17.60
N GLN A 86 -8.76 18.11 -16.94
CA GLN A 86 -9.11 16.69 -16.97
C GLN A 86 -10.06 16.41 -18.14
N TYR A 87 -9.68 15.47 -19.00
CA TYR A 87 -10.47 14.97 -20.11
C TYR A 87 -11.04 13.60 -19.78
N THR A 88 -12.37 13.48 -19.66
CA THR A 88 -13.03 12.25 -19.20
C THR A 88 -13.86 11.65 -20.34
N ARG A 89 -13.59 10.36 -20.65
CA ARG A 89 -14.29 9.64 -21.74
C ARG A 89 -15.71 9.26 -21.38
N ASN A 90 -15.91 8.79 -20.14
CA ASN A 90 -17.20 8.36 -19.61
C ASN A 90 -17.39 8.93 -18.21
N SER A 91 -18.64 8.97 -17.74
CA SER A 91 -18.97 9.39 -16.37
C SER A 91 -18.49 10.81 -16.04
N LEU A 92 -18.72 11.75 -16.96
CA LEU A 92 -18.27 13.16 -16.79
C LEU A 92 -18.79 13.80 -15.50
N GLU A 93 -20.08 13.61 -15.19
CA GLU A 93 -20.69 14.16 -13.97
C GLU A 93 -20.10 13.53 -12.70
N ARG A 94 -19.75 12.25 -12.77
CA ARG A 94 -19.04 11.58 -11.67
C ARG A 94 -17.64 12.14 -11.47
N ALA A 95 -16.89 12.36 -12.55
CA ALA A 95 -15.57 12.98 -12.45
C ALA A 95 -15.64 14.38 -11.82
N ARG A 96 -16.62 15.19 -12.23
CA ARG A 96 -16.88 16.52 -11.65
C ARG A 96 -17.17 16.43 -10.15
N TYR A 97 -18.07 15.54 -9.76
CA TYR A 97 -18.44 15.34 -8.37
C TYR A 97 -17.23 14.89 -7.53
N GLU A 98 -16.48 13.87 -7.98
CA GLU A 98 -15.32 13.33 -7.28
C GLU A 98 -14.16 14.34 -7.14
N SER A 99 -14.00 15.25 -8.10
CA SER A 99 -12.99 16.32 -8.08
C SER A 99 -13.35 17.53 -7.20
N GLY A 100 -14.51 17.53 -6.53
CA GLY A 100 -14.95 18.64 -5.69
C GLY A 100 -16.10 19.47 -6.26
N GLY A 101 -16.67 19.11 -7.40
CA GLY A 101 -17.81 19.80 -8.01
C GLY A 101 -17.43 21.18 -8.52
N SER A 102 -18.15 22.22 -8.06
CA SER A 102 -17.87 23.63 -8.42
C SER A 102 -16.55 24.15 -7.83
N ASP A 103 -16.04 23.51 -6.80
CA ASP A 103 -14.84 23.92 -6.07
C ASP A 103 -13.57 23.18 -6.55
N ALA A 104 -13.70 22.36 -7.62
CA ALA A 104 -12.59 21.65 -8.22
C ALA A 104 -11.48 22.63 -8.69
N PRO A 105 -10.19 22.39 -8.34
CA PRO A 105 -9.10 23.30 -8.69
C PRO A 105 -8.67 23.19 -10.16
N HIS A 106 -9.41 22.46 -10.98
CA HIS A 106 -9.13 22.23 -12.40
C HIS A 106 -10.42 22.09 -13.22
N GLU A 107 -10.30 22.23 -14.51
CA GLU A 107 -11.44 22.03 -15.42
C GLU A 107 -11.68 20.52 -15.67
N VAL A 108 -12.93 20.07 -15.56
CA VAL A 108 -13.33 18.71 -15.92
C VAL A 108 -14.25 18.76 -17.14
N MET A 109 -13.78 18.18 -18.23
CA MET A 109 -14.47 18.24 -19.53
C MET A 109 -14.56 16.88 -20.21
N ALA A 110 -15.48 16.79 -21.19
CA ALA A 110 -15.59 15.59 -22.00
C ALA A 110 -14.33 15.39 -22.85
N HIS A 111 -13.85 14.16 -22.91
CA HIS A 111 -12.70 13.80 -23.76
C HIS A 111 -13.06 13.99 -25.23
N PRO A 112 -12.31 14.76 -26.02
CA PRO A 112 -12.54 14.90 -27.44
C PRO A 112 -12.32 13.57 -28.17
N ARG A 113 -12.74 13.48 -29.42
CA ARG A 113 -12.32 12.33 -30.24
C ARG A 113 -10.80 12.28 -30.32
N MET A 114 -10.22 11.10 -30.36
CA MET A 114 -8.75 10.94 -30.42
C MET A 114 -8.11 11.66 -31.62
N SER A 115 -8.86 11.85 -32.72
CA SER A 115 -8.38 12.64 -33.88
C SER A 115 -8.27 14.15 -33.58
N ALA A 116 -9.03 14.66 -32.61
CA ALA A 116 -9.05 16.07 -32.21
C ALA A 116 -8.27 16.33 -30.89
N LEU A 117 -7.68 15.29 -30.29
CA LEU A 117 -6.99 15.44 -29.00
C LEU A 117 -5.81 16.42 -29.12
N LYS A 118 -5.06 16.40 -30.23
CA LYS A 118 -3.93 17.30 -30.45
C LYS A 118 -4.34 18.77 -30.54
N GLU A 119 -5.56 19.05 -31.03
CA GLU A 119 -6.09 20.41 -31.08
C GLU A 119 -6.47 20.93 -29.68
N SER A 120 -6.94 20.02 -28.79
CA SER A 120 -7.28 20.31 -27.40
C SER A 120 -6.05 20.43 -26.49
N VAL A 121 -5.01 19.64 -26.82
CA VAL A 121 -3.69 19.64 -26.15
C VAL A 121 -2.71 20.26 -27.12
N SER A 122 -2.59 21.58 -27.09
CA SER A 122 -1.88 22.37 -28.12
C SER A 122 -0.35 22.22 -28.08
N ASP A 123 0.21 21.77 -26.94
CA ASP A 123 1.64 21.51 -26.74
C ASP A 123 2.02 20.03 -26.94
N THR A 124 3.27 19.69 -26.65
CA THR A 124 3.78 18.32 -26.76
C THR A 124 4.15 17.83 -25.35
N PRO A 125 3.17 17.23 -24.62
CA PRO A 125 3.36 16.87 -23.22
C PRO A 125 4.30 15.67 -23.04
N ALA A 126 5.01 15.64 -21.90
CA ALA A 126 5.60 14.43 -21.38
C ALA A 126 4.47 13.44 -21.01
N LEU A 127 4.66 12.16 -21.27
CA LEU A 127 3.69 11.09 -21.02
C LEU A 127 4.17 10.24 -19.83
N GLN A 128 3.28 9.44 -19.26
CA GLN A 128 3.65 8.43 -18.25
C GLN A 128 4.06 7.12 -18.93
N LEU A 129 5.21 7.09 -19.59
CA LEU A 129 5.66 5.95 -20.41
C LEU A 129 5.92 4.70 -19.56
N GLY A 130 6.35 4.85 -18.32
CA GLY A 130 6.57 3.73 -17.40
C GLY A 130 5.29 3.08 -16.86
N ARG A 131 4.10 3.66 -17.17
CA ARG A 131 2.78 3.16 -16.74
C ARG A 131 1.89 2.71 -17.90
N MET A 132 2.39 2.73 -19.12
CA MET A 132 1.65 2.37 -20.32
C MET A 132 2.22 1.09 -20.93
N PRO A 133 1.36 0.17 -21.44
CA PRO A 133 1.79 -0.83 -22.39
C PRO A 133 2.46 -0.17 -23.61
N ALA A 134 3.48 -0.80 -24.16
CA ALA A 134 4.25 -0.23 -25.27
C ALA A 134 3.39 0.20 -26.48
N SER A 135 2.30 -0.56 -26.77
CA SER A 135 1.33 -0.22 -27.82
C SER A 135 0.60 1.10 -27.52
N ASP A 136 0.20 1.30 -26.27
CA ASP A 136 -0.54 2.48 -25.84
C ASP A 136 0.38 3.70 -25.79
N ALA A 137 1.62 3.53 -25.33
CA ALA A 137 2.66 4.56 -25.36
C ALA A 137 2.92 5.02 -26.80
N ALA A 138 3.14 4.09 -27.73
CA ALA A 138 3.34 4.42 -29.16
C ALA A 138 2.10 5.11 -29.76
N PHE A 139 0.89 4.64 -29.41
CA PHE A 139 -0.35 5.28 -29.88
C PHE A 139 -0.46 6.71 -29.34
N MET A 140 -0.28 6.94 -28.04
CA MET A 140 -0.35 8.28 -27.43
C MET A 140 0.72 9.22 -27.99
N GLN A 141 1.96 8.75 -28.17
CA GLN A 141 3.02 9.52 -28.82
C GLN A 141 2.65 9.91 -30.28
N SER A 142 1.96 9.03 -31.02
CA SER A 142 1.45 9.37 -32.36
C SER A 142 0.40 10.48 -32.35
N LYS A 143 -0.30 10.68 -31.24
CA LYS A 143 -1.35 11.69 -31.09
C LYS A 143 -0.84 12.99 -30.49
N LEU A 144 -0.02 12.92 -29.47
CA LEU A 144 0.42 14.08 -28.67
C LEU A 144 1.86 14.51 -28.95
N GLY A 145 2.66 13.67 -29.61
CA GLY A 145 4.08 13.89 -29.83
C GLY A 145 4.97 13.23 -28.76
N MET A 146 6.27 13.47 -28.86
CA MET A 146 7.29 12.85 -28.00
C MET A 146 7.87 13.88 -27.03
N GLY A 147 7.09 14.27 -26.01
CA GLY A 147 7.47 15.28 -25.00
C GLY A 147 8.34 14.75 -23.85
N GLY A 148 8.65 13.46 -23.84
CA GLY A 148 9.43 12.83 -22.77
C GLY A 148 8.59 11.94 -21.85
N ASP A 149 9.17 11.57 -20.70
CA ASP A 149 8.54 10.73 -19.67
C ASP A 149 8.45 11.50 -18.35
N CYS A 150 7.25 11.57 -17.74
CA CYS A 150 7.00 12.17 -16.44
C CYS A 150 6.74 11.15 -15.32
N THR A 151 6.87 9.86 -15.58
CA THR A 151 6.54 8.80 -14.60
C THR A 151 7.35 8.95 -13.32
N GLN A 152 8.68 9.01 -13.44
CA GLN A 152 9.56 9.09 -12.27
C GLN A 152 9.36 10.40 -11.47
N LEU A 153 9.02 11.48 -12.14
CA LEU A 153 8.73 12.76 -11.49
C LEU A 153 7.53 12.64 -10.54
N LEU A 154 6.44 12.04 -11.01
CA LEU A 154 5.24 11.78 -10.19
C LEU A 154 5.55 10.85 -9.01
N TRP A 155 6.27 9.77 -9.25
CA TRP A 155 6.66 8.84 -8.19
C TRP A 155 7.49 9.52 -7.10
N THR A 156 8.46 10.36 -7.49
CA THR A 156 9.28 11.12 -6.54
C THR A 156 8.44 12.11 -5.72
N LEU A 157 7.47 12.78 -6.33
CA LEU A 157 6.57 13.70 -5.60
C LEU A 157 5.69 12.98 -4.57
N ARG A 158 5.27 11.73 -4.87
CA ARG A 158 4.47 10.91 -3.98
C ARG A 158 5.26 10.29 -2.83
N GLU A 159 6.59 10.28 -2.87
CA GLU A 159 7.42 9.79 -1.77
C GLU A 159 7.21 10.56 -0.47
N THR A 160 6.91 11.86 -0.55
CA THR A 160 6.58 12.70 0.60
C THR A 160 5.08 12.89 0.70
N LYS A 161 4.49 12.32 1.74
CA LYS A 161 3.06 12.39 2.04
C LYS A 161 2.73 13.70 2.75
N SER A 162 1.56 14.25 2.48
CA SER A 162 0.97 15.35 3.24
C SER A 162 0.42 14.85 4.58
N ASP A 163 0.09 15.77 5.49
CA ASP A 163 -0.54 15.44 6.76
C ASP A 163 -1.90 14.74 6.54
N TRP A 164 -2.64 15.14 5.50
CA TRP A 164 -3.90 14.50 5.13
C TRP A 164 -3.69 13.05 4.68
N GLU A 165 -2.67 12.75 3.87
CA GLU A 165 -2.31 11.40 3.43
C GLU A 165 -1.88 10.52 4.62
N ILE A 166 -1.05 11.08 5.51
CA ILE A 166 -0.59 10.40 6.73
C ILE A 166 -1.76 10.03 7.62
N GLU A 167 -2.76 10.91 7.78
CA GLU A 167 -3.94 10.61 8.59
C GLU A 167 -4.77 9.47 7.99
N ARG A 168 -4.91 9.41 6.64
CA ARG A 168 -5.58 8.25 5.98
C ARG A 168 -4.84 6.94 6.23
N MET A 169 -3.51 6.98 6.32
CA MET A 169 -2.71 5.81 6.66
C MET A 169 -2.88 5.42 8.13
N ARG A 170 -3.01 6.38 9.06
CA ARG A 170 -3.33 6.07 10.48
C ARG A 170 -4.69 5.40 10.61
N GLU A 171 -5.72 5.92 9.96
CA GLU A 171 -7.05 5.29 9.90
C GLU A 171 -6.98 3.87 9.32
N SER A 172 -6.16 3.67 8.30
CA SER A 172 -5.92 2.33 7.73
C SER A 172 -5.30 1.38 8.77
N GLY A 173 -4.31 1.85 9.53
CA GLY A 173 -3.67 1.08 10.61
C GLY A 173 -4.64 0.72 11.74
N GLU A 174 -5.53 1.63 12.13
CA GLU A 174 -6.56 1.32 13.12
C GLU A 174 -7.51 0.20 12.64
N ILE A 175 -7.90 0.22 11.37
CA ILE A 175 -8.73 -0.83 10.79
C ILE A 175 -7.97 -2.17 10.75
N GLN A 176 -6.68 -2.16 10.45
CA GLN A 176 -5.85 -3.36 10.51
C GLN A 176 -5.85 -3.99 11.91
N ARG A 177 -5.76 -3.19 12.97
CA ARG A 177 -5.85 -3.69 14.35
C ARG A 177 -7.16 -4.44 14.58
N TRP A 178 -8.29 -3.90 14.13
CA TRP A 178 -9.58 -4.60 14.22
C TRP A 178 -9.61 -5.90 13.39
N MET A 179 -8.91 -5.94 12.26
CA MET A 179 -8.77 -7.16 11.46
C MET A 179 -7.99 -8.24 12.22
N PHE A 180 -6.91 -7.85 12.92
CA PHE A 180 -6.14 -8.76 13.77
C PHE A 180 -6.94 -9.22 14.99
N GLU A 181 -7.74 -8.35 15.62
CA GLU A 181 -8.64 -8.72 16.71
C GLU A 181 -9.67 -9.77 16.26
N ALA A 182 -10.21 -9.65 15.05
CA ALA A 182 -11.14 -10.65 14.49
C ALA A 182 -10.45 -12.00 14.23
N ILE A 183 -9.18 -11.99 13.83
CA ILE A 183 -8.37 -13.21 13.71
C ILE A 183 -8.12 -13.83 15.08
N ASP A 184 -7.78 -13.01 16.09
CA ASP A 184 -7.56 -13.46 17.46
C ASP A 184 -8.83 -14.13 18.06
N GLU A 185 -9.99 -13.52 17.86
CA GLU A 185 -11.27 -14.09 18.30
C GLU A 185 -11.61 -15.45 17.65
N MET A 186 -11.11 -15.70 16.43
CA MET A 186 -11.36 -16.95 15.68
C MET A 186 -10.28 -18.01 15.90
N GLY A 187 -9.11 -17.62 16.39
CA GLY A 187 -7.93 -18.48 16.51
C GLY A 187 -8.15 -19.69 17.39
N CYS A 188 -8.00 -20.90 16.84
CA CYS A 188 -8.03 -22.16 17.57
C CYS A 188 -7.45 -23.30 16.73
N GLU A 189 -7.17 -24.44 17.38
CA GLU A 189 -6.75 -25.65 16.68
C GLU A 189 -7.80 -26.10 15.65
N GLY A 190 -7.36 -26.41 14.45
CA GLY A 190 -8.17 -26.95 13.37
C GLY A 190 -8.90 -25.91 12.50
N VAL A 191 -8.90 -24.63 12.86
CA VAL A 191 -9.35 -23.56 11.97
C VAL A 191 -8.43 -23.52 10.74
N THR A 192 -8.96 -23.15 9.58
CA THR A 192 -8.12 -23.03 8.37
C THR A 192 -7.54 -21.62 8.25
N GLU A 193 -6.44 -21.50 7.50
CA GLU A 193 -5.87 -20.20 7.14
C GLU A 193 -6.92 -19.31 6.45
N LEU A 194 -7.75 -19.88 5.57
CA LEU A 194 -8.83 -19.17 4.89
C LEU A 194 -9.94 -18.68 5.84
N ASP A 195 -10.26 -19.44 6.91
CA ASP A 195 -11.25 -18.99 7.89
C ASP A 195 -10.74 -17.72 8.61
N LEU A 196 -9.44 -17.70 8.98
CA LEU A 196 -8.81 -16.52 9.59
C LEU A 196 -8.77 -15.33 8.63
N ALA A 197 -8.37 -15.55 7.37
CA ALA A 197 -8.38 -14.52 6.35
C ALA A 197 -9.80 -13.95 6.10
N ALA A 198 -10.82 -14.83 6.09
CA ALA A 198 -12.21 -14.40 5.92
C ALA A 198 -12.71 -13.54 7.09
N ALA A 199 -12.29 -13.82 8.33
CA ALA A 199 -12.63 -12.99 9.49
C ALA A 199 -12.08 -11.57 9.36
N ALA A 200 -10.81 -11.44 8.98
CA ALA A 200 -10.19 -10.15 8.71
C ALA A 200 -10.86 -9.42 7.54
N ASP A 201 -11.20 -10.16 6.47
CA ASP A 201 -11.88 -9.63 5.30
C ASP A 201 -13.25 -9.03 5.61
N GLU A 202 -14.02 -9.65 6.49
CA GLU A 202 -15.32 -9.12 6.92
C GLU A 202 -15.17 -7.75 7.55
N VAL A 203 -14.22 -7.58 8.48
CA VAL A 203 -13.92 -6.31 9.15
C VAL A 203 -13.50 -5.24 8.13
N SER A 204 -12.56 -5.57 7.27
CA SER A 204 -12.05 -4.66 6.24
C SER A 204 -13.17 -4.17 5.31
N ARG A 205 -14.05 -5.08 4.85
CA ARG A 205 -15.20 -4.71 4.02
C ARG A 205 -16.20 -3.84 4.76
N ALA A 206 -16.49 -4.16 6.02
CA ALA A 206 -17.35 -3.36 6.87
C ALA A 206 -16.82 -1.92 7.05
N ALA A 207 -15.51 -1.75 7.11
CA ALA A 207 -14.84 -0.45 7.18
C ALA A 207 -14.75 0.31 5.85
N GLY A 208 -15.26 -0.25 4.76
CA GLY A 208 -15.34 0.43 3.46
C GLY A 208 -14.24 0.10 2.47
N PHE A 209 -13.49 -0.99 2.67
CA PHE A 209 -12.47 -1.42 1.70
C PHE A 209 -13.03 -1.61 0.29
N GLY A 210 -12.42 -0.93 -0.68
CA GLY A 210 -12.88 -0.92 -2.08
C GLY A 210 -12.51 -2.15 -2.91
N GLY A 211 -11.64 -3.03 -2.40
CA GLY A 211 -11.32 -4.31 -3.03
C GLY A 211 -10.09 -4.35 -3.93
N PHE A 212 -9.17 -3.38 -3.80
CA PHE A 212 -7.93 -3.35 -4.60
C PHE A 212 -6.72 -2.98 -3.77
N VAL A 213 -5.73 -3.87 -3.68
CA VAL A 213 -4.36 -3.54 -3.35
C VAL A 213 -3.63 -3.25 -4.66
N ARG A 214 -3.03 -2.08 -4.78
CA ARG A 214 -2.34 -1.66 -6.01
C ARG A 214 -0.86 -1.87 -5.88
N MET A 215 -0.29 -2.42 -6.97
CA MET A 215 1.14 -2.62 -7.12
C MET A 215 1.67 -1.66 -8.19
N ARG A 216 2.84 -1.10 -7.94
CA ARG A 216 3.62 -0.34 -8.93
C ARG A 216 4.30 -1.29 -9.91
N LYS A 217 4.87 -2.39 -9.39
CA LYS A 217 5.53 -3.43 -10.18
C LYS A 217 4.48 -4.24 -10.96
N TRP A 218 4.56 -4.22 -12.27
CA TRP A 218 3.67 -4.95 -13.16
C TRP A 218 4.30 -6.29 -13.56
N PRO A 219 3.56 -7.41 -13.67
CA PRO A 219 2.11 -7.61 -13.47
C PRO A 219 1.78 -8.27 -12.13
N MET A 220 2.16 -7.68 -11.01
CA MET A 220 1.97 -8.31 -9.70
C MET A 220 0.57 -8.06 -9.15
N ASP A 221 -0.06 -9.14 -8.70
CA ASP A 221 -1.27 -9.12 -7.88
C ASP A 221 -0.87 -9.42 -6.42
N CYS A 222 -1.49 -8.76 -5.46
CA CYS A 222 -1.28 -8.99 -4.04
C CYS A 222 -2.59 -9.38 -3.37
N ASP A 223 -2.57 -10.48 -2.61
CA ASP A 223 -3.61 -10.77 -1.63
C ASP A 223 -3.43 -9.84 -0.42
N ARG A 224 -4.51 -9.42 0.20
CA ARG A 224 -4.45 -8.47 1.31
C ARG A 224 -4.38 -9.13 2.68
N VAL A 225 -4.66 -10.42 2.80
CA VAL A 225 -4.58 -11.16 4.07
C VAL A 225 -3.84 -12.46 3.83
N VAL A 226 -2.54 -12.42 3.99
CA VAL A 226 -1.70 -13.60 3.98
C VAL A 226 -1.77 -14.25 5.36
N VAL A 227 -2.23 -15.49 5.43
CA VAL A 227 -2.13 -16.33 6.62
C VAL A 227 -1.34 -17.57 6.23
N ALA A 228 -0.22 -17.79 6.90
CA ALA A 228 0.65 -18.92 6.61
C ALA A 228 1.04 -19.65 7.90
N SER A 229 0.58 -20.91 8.05
CA SER A 229 0.79 -21.71 9.24
C SER A 229 1.82 -22.81 9.04
N GLY A 230 2.73 -22.96 10.00
CA GLY A 230 3.76 -23.99 9.96
C GLY A 230 4.47 -24.00 8.60
N ARG A 231 4.57 -25.17 7.95
CA ARG A 231 5.28 -25.32 6.67
C ARG A 231 4.73 -24.48 5.51
N ALA A 232 3.48 -23.99 5.57
CA ALA A 232 2.98 -23.07 4.54
C ALA A 232 3.77 -21.76 4.52
N GLY A 233 4.28 -21.32 5.66
CA GLY A 233 5.14 -20.14 5.75
C GLY A 233 6.48 -20.28 5.04
N SER A 234 6.93 -21.49 4.73
CA SER A 234 8.19 -21.75 4.02
C SER A 234 8.05 -21.95 2.51
N VAL A 235 6.83 -21.86 1.98
CA VAL A 235 6.57 -22.08 0.55
C VAL A 235 6.85 -20.78 -0.21
N PRO A 236 7.87 -20.75 -1.10
CA PRO A 236 8.14 -19.58 -1.93
C PRO A 236 7.07 -19.43 -3.00
N THR A 237 6.85 -18.20 -3.46
CA THR A 237 5.83 -17.88 -4.45
C THR A 237 6.38 -16.94 -5.53
N PHE A 238 5.55 -16.62 -6.52
CA PHE A 238 5.87 -15.64 -7.56
C PHE A 238 5.98 -14.19 -7.01
N PHE A 239 5.46 -13.95 -5.82
CA PHE A 239 5.45 -12.63 -5.19
C PHE A 239 6.81 -12.35 -4.54
N ASP A 240 7.31 -11.14 -4.71
CA ASP A 240 8.59 -10.71 -4.16
C ASP A 240 8.39 -10.27 -2.70
N SER A 241 8.18 -11.25 -1.83
CA SER A 241 7.98 -11.09 -0.38
C SER A 241 8.70 -12.22 0.36
N ALA A 242 8.91 -12.03 1.65
CA ALA A 242 9.49 -13.03 2.53
C ALA A 242 8.60 -14.28 2.67
N VAL A 243 7.29 -14.09 2.76
CA VAL A 243 6.31 -15.15 2.99
C VAL A 243 5.26 -15.17 1.89
N GLY A 244 5.12 -16.33 1.24
CA GLY A 244 4.11 -16.49 0.19
C GLY A 244 2.85 -17.18 0.67
N GLY A 245 2.98 -18.28 1.41
CA GLY A 245 1.89 -19.19 1.70
C GLY A 245 1.55 -20.09 0.51
N THR A 246 0.57 -20.98 0.67
CA THR A 246 0.20 -21.93 -0.37
C THR A 246 -0.83 -21.40 -1.36
N GLY A 247 -1.65 -20.43 -0.92
CA GLY A 247 -2.81 -20.01 -1.68
C GLY A 247 -3.82 -21.13 -1.92
N THR A 248 -4.81 -20.87 -2.74
CA THR A 248 -5.91 -21.82 -3.01
C THR A 248 -5.77 -22.60 -4.31
N ASN A 249 -4.97 -22.11 -5.26
CA ASN A 249 -4.75 -22.75 -6.55
C ASN A 249 -3.52 -22.15 -7.27
N PRO A 250 -2.99 -22.77 -8.34
CA PRO A 250 -1.77 -22.29 -9.00
C PRO A 250 -1.81 -20.88 -9.60
N LEU A 251 -2.98 -20.30 -9.84
CA LEU A 251 -3.13 -18.91 -10.29
C LEU A 251 -3.21 -17.94 -9.09
N ALA A 252 -3.75 -18.41 -7.96
CA ALA A 252 -3.79 -17.70 -6.68
C ALA A 252 -2.81 -18.38 -5.70
N ALA A 253 -1.54 -18.44 -6.08
CA ALA A 253 -0.46 -19.10 -5.35
C ALA A 253 0.21 -18.12 -4.37
N LEU A 254 -0.61 -17.41 -3.59
CA LEU A 254 -0.21 -16.46 -2.56
C LEU A 254 -1.28 -16.45 -1.47
N GLY A 255 -0.84 -16.25 -0.22
CA GLY A 255 -1.74 -16.05 0.91
C GLY A 255 -2.31 -17.33 1.49
N ALA A 256 -3.47 -17.18 2.13
CA ALA A 256 -4.12 -18.24 2.87
C ALA A 256 -4.55 -19.43 2.00
N GLY A 257 -4.31 -20.63 2.53
CA GLY A 257 -4.68 -21.88 1.89
C GLY A 257 -5.68 -22.71 2.72
N PHE A 258 -5.81 -23.99 2.36
CA PHE A 258 -6.69 -24.94 3.06
C PHE A 258 -6.01 -25.60 4.28
N ASN A 259 -4.85 -25.11 4.68
CA ASN A 259 -4.10 -25.63 5.81
C ASN A 259 -4.89 -25.43 7.11
N ARG A 260 -4.81 -26.41 8.01
CA ARG A 260 -5.42 -26.32 9.33
C ARG A 260 -4.36 -26.03 10.37
N ILE A 261 -4.63 -25.04 11.19
CA ILE A 261 -3.73 -24.63 12.28
C ILE A 261 -3.58 -25.80 13.29
N LYS A 262 -2.35 -26.06 13.70
CA LYS A 262 -2.01 -27.09 14.70
C LYS A 262 -1.30 -26.49 15.90
N ILE A 263 -1.39 -27.20 17.02
CA ILE A 263 -0.71 -26.79 18.26
C ILE A 263 0.80 -26.69 18.04
N GLY A 264 1.41 -25.60 18.48
CA GLY A 264 2.85 -25.37 18.47
C GLY A 264 3.45 -24.99 17.12
N GLU A 265 2.62 -24.80 16.07
CA GLU A 265 3.07 -24.22 14.79
C GLU A 265 3.04 -22.68 14.84
N THR A 266 3.98 -22.04 14.13
CA THR A 266 3.90 -20.60 13.88
C THR A 266 2.73 -20.30 12.96
N VAL A 267 1.99 -19.24 13.24
CA VAL A 267 0.97 -18.68 12.35
C VAL A 267 1.33 -17.24 12.08
N LEU A 268 1.91 -17.00 10.91
CA LEU A 268 2.20 -15.65 10.45
C LEU A 268 0.97 -15.09 9.76
N VAL A 269 0.56 -13.92 10.19
CA VAL A 269 -0.53 -13.15 9.57
C VAL A 269 0.03 -11.82 9.11
N ASP A 270 -0.08 -11.57 7.81
CA ASP A 270 0.41 -10.37 7.14
C ASP A 270 -0.78 -9.72 6.42
N ILE A 271 -1.10 -8.49 6.83
CA ILE A 271 -2.31 -7.80 6.37
C ILE A 271 -1.96 -6.49 5.67
N VAL A 272 -2.35 -6.41 4.41
CA VAL A 272 -2.39 -5.16 3.65
C VAL A 272 -3.79 -4.58 3.71
N HIS A 273 -3.98 -3.40 4.30
CA HIS A 273 -5.27 -2.73 4.28
C HIS A 273 -5.23 -1.43 3.48
N VAL A 274 -6.36 -1.09 2.84
CA VAL A 274 -6.49 0.11 2.02
C VAL A 274 -7.68 0.93 2.50
N HIS A 275 -7.39 2.10 3.07
CA HIS A 275 -8.41 3.06 3.47
C HIS A 275 -8.36 4.31 2.59
N ARG A 276 -9.47 4.64 1.93
CA ARG A 276 -9.59 5.82 1.03
C ARG A 276 -8.46 5.92 -0.01
N GLY A 277 -7.92 4.77 -0.44
CA GLY A 277 -6.84 4.63 -1.40
C GLY A 277 -5.44 4.46 -0.80
N TYR A 278 -5.22 4.82 0.45
CA TYR A 278 -3.92 4.72 1.15
C TYR A 278 -3.77 3.37 1.82
N ILE A 279 -2.58 2.82 1.72
CA ILE A 279 -2.23 1.47 2.12
C ILE A 279 -1.37 1.50 3.39
N THR A 280 -1.64 0.58 4.31
CA THR A 280 -0.74 0.18 5.38
C THR A 280 -0.52 -1.32 5.34
N ASP A 281 0.62 -1.76 5.84
CA ASP A 281 1.07 -3.14 5.90
C ASP A 281 1.49 -3.50 7.32
N MET A 282 1.10 -4.68 7.80
CA MET A 282 1.40 -5.10 9.17
C MET A 282 1.41 -6.61 9.30
N THR A 283 2.48 -7.16 9.89
CA THR A 283 2.60 -8.58 10.21
C THR A 283 2.57 -8.81 11.71
N ARG A 284 1.81 -9.84 12.14
CA ARG A 284 1.76 -10.34 13.53
C ARG A 284 1.83 -11.86 13.57
N MET A 285 2.34 -12.36 14.68
CA MET A 285 2.53 -13.78 14.93
C MET A 285 1.49 -14.33 15.89
N PHE A 286 1.01 -15.53 15.59
CA PHE A 286 0.08 -16.28 16.44
C PHE A 286 0.53 -17.73 16.58
N SER A 287 -0.01 -18.42 17.61
CA SER A 287 0.07 -19.87 17.72
C SER A 287 -1.03 -20.44 18.61
N VAL A 288 -1.41 -21.67 18.38
CA VAL A 288 -2.22 -22.45 19.32
C VAL A 288 -1.30 -23.11 20.32
N GLY A 289 -1.41 -22.73 21.59
CA GLY A 289 -0.45 -23.12 22.62
C GLY A 289 0.95 -22.49 22.42
N PRO A 290 1.88 -22.80 23.31
CA PRO A 290 3.19 -22.13 23.31
C PRO A 290 4.05 -22.54 22.12
N LEU A 291 4.74 -21.58 21.52
CA LEU A 291 5.83 -21.85 20.58
C LEU A 291 7.08 -22.38 21.30
N ALA A 292 7.90 -23.13 20.57
CA ALA A 292 9.22 -23.53 21.07
C ALA A 292 10.09 -22.28 21.31
N GLU A 293 10.98 -22.37 22.32
CA GLU A 293 11.88 -21.27 22.72
C GLU A 293 12.70 -20.72 21.52
N GLU A 294 13.09 -21.60 20.61
CA GLU A 294 13.83 -21.21 19.41
C GLU A 294 13.02 -20.26 18.49
N TRP A 295 11.70 -20.46 18.38
CA TRP A 295 10.85 -19.56 17.61
C TRP A 295 10.69 -18.19 18.31
N MET A 296 10.56 -18.19 19.61
CA MET A 296 10.48 -16.94 20.38
C MET A 296 11.79 -16.15 20.27
N GLN A 297 12.94 -16.82 20.34
CA GLN A 297 14.23 -16.16 20.14
C GLN A 297 14.36 -15.55 18.73
N ARG A 298 13.90 -16.26 17.69
CA ARG A 298 13.88 -15.73 16.33
C ARG A 298 12.98 -14.50 16.20
N LEU A 299 11.86 -14.46 16.92
CA LEU A 299 10.98 -13.29 16.93
C LEU A 299 11.69 -12.10 17.59
N ASP A 300 12.29 -12.30 18.77
CA ASP A 300 13.06 -11.28 19.48
C ASP A 300 14.20 -10.73 18.60
N ASP A 301 14.90 -11.61 17.87
CA ASP A 301 15.96 -11.21 16.93
C ASP A 301 15.41 -10.33 15.78
N MET A 302 14.22 -10.63 15.26
CA MET A 302 13.59 -9.81 14.21
C MET A 302 13.11 -8.47 14.75
N GLU A 303 12.60 -8.41 15.98
CA GLU A 303 12.25 -7.15 16.65
C GLU A 303 13.49 -6.28 16.84
N GLU A 304 14.64 -6.86 17.27
CA GLU A 304 15.90 -6.14 17.43
C GLU A 304 16.40 -5.57 16.09
N ILE A 305 16.32 -6.35 15.00
CA ILE A 305 16.66 -5.86 13.66
C ILE A 305 15.72 -4.73 13.26
N ALA A 306 14.40 -4.88 13.41
CA ALA A 306 13.42 -3.84 13.08
C ALA A 306 13.71 -2.54 13.85
N GLU A 307 14.06 -2.63 15.15
CA GLU A 307 14.42 -1.47 15.95
C GLU A 307 15.69 -0.77 15.42
N ALA A 308 16.71 -1.53 15.05
CA ALA A 308 17.94 -1.00 14.47
C ALA A 308 17.67 -0.28 13.13
N LEU A 309 16.82 -0.85 12.27
CA LEU A 309 16.39 -0.22 11.03
C LEU A 309 15.64 1.10 11.27
N ARG A 310 14.71 1.12 12.24
CA ARG A 310 14.01 2.35 12.65
C ARG A 310 14.96 3.44 13.09
N HIS A 311 15.93 3.09 13.92
CA HIS A 311 16.95 4.04 14.39
C HIS A 311 17.82 4.56 13.25
N SER A 312 18.21 3.71 12.29
CA SER A 312 18.98 4.12 11.11
C SER A 312 18.20 5.13 10.24
N LEU A 313 16.95 4.80 9.91
CA LEU A 313 16.09 5.69 9.11
C LEU A 313 15.75 7.00 9.84
N ALA A 314 15.54 6.96 11.15
CA ALA A 314 15.29 8.15 11.97
C ALA A 314 16.47 9.14 11.93
N ARG A 315 17.70 8.64 11.93
CA ARG A 315 18.92 9.46 11.77
C ARG A 315 19.11 10.00 10.36
N GLY A 316 18.31 9.53 9.38
CA GLY A 316 18.42 9.93 7.98
C GLY A 316 19.58 9.27 7.24
N GLU A 317 19.97 8.08 7.66
CA GLU A 317 20.89 7.26 6.92
C GLU A 317 20.22 6.75 5.63
N ASP A 318 21.05 6.40 4.63
CA ASP A 318 20.55 5.87 3.36
C ASP A 318 19.85 4.52 3.56
N CYS A 319 18.84 4.25 2.75
CA CYS A 319 18.12 2.97 2.82
C CYS A 319 19.02 1.76 2.51
N SER A 320 20.04 1.93 1.66
CA SER A 320 21.08 0.90 1.44
C SER A 320 21.94 0.65 2.69
N SER A 321 22.25 1.68 3.47
CA SER A 321 22.99 1.54 4.75
C SER A 321 22.13 0.79 5.79
N ALA A 322 20.82 1.05 5.83
CA ALA A 322 19.90 0.31 6.69
C ALA A 322 19.81 -1.18 6.26
N TRP A 323 19.78 -1.47 4.97
CA TRP A 323 19.87 -2.83 4.44
C TRP A 323 21.15 -3.56 4.88
N ASP A 324 22.30 -2.91 4.73
CA ASP A 324 23.59 -3.49 5.12
C ASP A 324 23.64 -3.77 6.63
N LEU A 325 23.09 -2.85 7.45
CA LEU A 325 22.99 -3.02 8.90
C LEU A 325 22.14 -4.24 9.25
N GLY A 326 20.90 -4.33 8.76
CA GLY A 326 20.00 -5.42 9.09
C GLY A 326 20.50 -6.78 8.59
N SER A 327 21.05 -6.81 7.38
CA SER A 327 21.64 -8.05 6.80
C SER A 327 22.84 -8.53 7.61
N LYS A 328 23.68 -7.61 8.09
CA LYS A 328 24.83 -7.93 8.96
C LYS A 328 24.36 -8.47 10.32
N MET A 329 23.40 -7.81 10.96
CA MET A 329 22.82 -8.27 12.23
C MET A 329 22.23 -9.68 12.10
N ALA A 330 21.44 -9.92 11.06
CA ALA A 330 20.86 -11.24 10.79
C ALA A 330 21.93 -12.32 10.60
N ALA A 331 23.02 -12.01 9.92
CA ALA A 331 24.14 -12.95 9.74
C ALA A 331 24.87 -13.23 11.08
N GLU A 332 25.09 -12.22 11.93
CA GLU A 332 25.70 -12.36 13.26
C GLU A 332 24.82 -13.16 14.23
N MET A 333 23.49 -13.07 14.10
CA MET A 333 22.50 -13.85 14.85
C MET A 333 22.28 -15.28 14.26
N GLY A 334 22.93 -15.60 13.14
CA GLY A 334 22.83 -16.93 12.50
C GLY A 334 21.66 -17.09 11.51
N HIS A 335 21.03 -16.01 11.10
CA HIS A 335 19.85 -16.01 10.21
C HIS A 335 20.17 -15.71 8.74
N GLY A 336 21.43 -15.54 8.34
CA GLY A 336 21.81 -15.09 7.00
C GLY A 336 21.21 -15.89 5.84
N ASP A 337 21.08 -17.21 5.99
CA ASP A 337 20.51 -18.10 4.98
C ASP A 337 18.97 -18.18 5.02
N HIS A 338 18.35 -17.53 6.00
CA HIS A 338 16.92 -17.61 6.29
C HIS A 338 16.22 -16.23 6.29
N LEU A 339 16.99 -15.15 6.22
CA LEU A 339 16.46 -13.78 6.24
C LEU A 339 15.65 -13.52 4.95
N MET A 340 14.41 -13.10 5.10
CA MET A 340 13.49 -12.78 4.00
C MET A 340 13.29 -13.90 2.99
N GLY A 341 13.34 -15.15 3.43
CA GLY A 341 13.22 -16.35 2.60
C GLY A 341 14.34 -17.36 2.84
N MET A 342 14.19 -18.56 2.29
CA MET A 342 15.26 -19.56 2.26
C MET A 342 16.04 -19.49 0.95
N GLN A 343 17.33 -19.77 0.99
CA GLN A 343 18.14 -19.92 -0.22
C GLN A 343 17.55 -20.95 -1.21
N PRO A 344 17.43 -20.65 -2.53
CA PRO A 344 17.90 -19.41 -3.21
C PRO A 344 16.81 -18.33 -3.35
N ASP A 345 15.63 -18.49 -2.75
CA ASP A 345 14.41 -17.71 -2.99
C ASP A 345 14.24 -16.52 -1.99
N GLN A 346 15.34 -16.00 -1.46
CA GLN A 346 15.30 -14.84 -0.54
C GLN A 346 14.90 -13.55 -1.26
N ALA A 347 13.95 -12.81 -0.70
CA ALA A 347 13.70 -11.43 -1.07
C ALA A 347 14.90 -10.55 -0.63
N ARG A 348 15.21 -9.52 -1.42
CA ARG A 348 16.44 -8.71 -1.23
C ARG A 348 16.12 -7.31 -0.73
N PHE A 349 15.25 -7.21 0.27
CA PHE A 349 14.89 -5.99 0.96
C PHE A 349 14.45 -6.31 2.39
N LEU A 350 14.41 -5.31 3.27
CA LEU A 350 13.94 -5.39 4.65
C LEU A 350 12.81 -4.41 4.95
N GLY A 351 12.28 -3.78 3.91
CA GLY A 351 11.18 -2.84 3.98
C GLY A 351 11.06 -2.04 2.70
N HIS A 352 9.89 -1.51 2.46
CA HIS A 352 9.55 -0.73 1.27
C HIS A 352 8.72 0.50 1.62
N SER A 353 8.85 1.58 0.83
CA SER A 353 7.91 2.68 0.96
C SER A 353 6.52 2.26 0.51
N ILE A 354 5.52 2.90 1.06
CA ILE A 354 4.11 2.53 0.90
C ILE A 354 3.25 3.79 0.82
N GLY A 355 2.10 3.72 0.17
CA GLY A 355 1.21 4.87 0.04
C GLY A 355 -0.06 4.53 -0.72
N LEU A 356 -0.23 5.05 -1.92
CA LEU A 356 -1.32 4.67 -2.83
C LEU A 356 -1.02 3.35 -3.57
N GLU A 357 0.23 2.93 -3.58
CA GLU A 357 0.71 1.64 -4.08
C GLU A 357 1.50 0.94 -2.97
N LEU A 358 1.47 -0.38 -2.94
CA LEU A 358 2.10 -1.18 -1.90
C LEU A 358 3.63 -1.05 -1.96
N ASP A 359 4.20 -1.12 -3.16
CA ASP A 359 5.64 -1.17 -3.45
C ASP A 359 6.19 0.17 -3.96
N GLU A 360 6.01 1.25 -3.19
CA GLU A 360 6.59 2.56 -3.50
C GLU A 360 8.11 2.60 -3.20
N THR A 361 8.76 3.70 -3.57
CA THR A 361 10.18 3.94 -3.30
C THR A 361 10.39 5.07 -2.29
N PRO A 362 11.53 5.08 -1.55
CA PRO A 362 12.66 4.16 -1.57
C PRO A 362 12.36 2.81 -0.90
N VAL A 363 13.27 1.84 -1.06
CA VAL A 363 13.22 0.49 -0.48
C VAL A 363 14.45 0.32 0.41
N ILE A 364 14.32 -0.37 1.54
CA ILE A 364 15.47 -0.78 2.38
C ILE A 364 16.15 -1.96 1.65
N ALA A 365 16.99 -1.64 0.69
CA ALA A 365 17.66 -2.60 -0.18
C ALA A 365 18.97 -2.01 -0.73
N ALA A 366 19.83 -2.87 -1.26
CA ALA A 366 21.05 -2.44 -1.93
C ALA A 366 20.73 -1.52 -3.14
N GLY A 367 21.48 -0.44 -3.29
CA GLY A 367 21.34 0.52 -4.39
C GLY A 367 20.35 1.65 -4.16
N PHE A 368 19.69 1.71 -3.01
CA PHE A 368 18.92 2.88 -2.59
C PHE A 368 19.78 3.82 -1.73
N ASP A 369 20.78 4.43 -2.36
CA ASP A 369 21.80 5.29 -1.75
C ASP A 369 21.25 6.69 -1.48
N ARG A 370 20.13 6.74 -0.76
CA ARG A 370 19.45 7.95 -0.33
C ARG A 370 18.55 7.68 0.87
N PRO A 371 18.34 8.68 1.73
CA PRO A 371 17.49 8.52 2.90
C PRO A 371 16.00 8.48 2.54
N LEU A 372 15.20 7.90 3.43
CA LEU A 372 13.76 8.14 3.44
C LEU A 372 13.51 9.63 3.69
N PRO A 373 12.76 10.35 2.84
CA PRO A 373 12.49 11.79 3.06
C PRO A 373 11.62 12.02 4.29
N VAL A 374 11.69 13.21 4.88
CA VAL A 374 10.69 13.63 5.89
C VAL A 374 9.31 13.66 5.23
N GLY A 375 8.31 13.07 5.88
CA GLY A 375 7.00 12.78 5.29
C GLY A 375 6.98 11.50 4.45
N GLY A 376 8.10 10.84 4.26
CA GLY A 376 8.16 9.52 3.63
C GLY A 376 7.68 8.42 4.57
N THR A 377 7.03 7.40 4.02
CA THR A 377 6.47 6.27 4.76
C THR A 377 7.19 4.97 4.37
N MET A 378 7.36 4.06 5.33
CA MET A 378 8.11 2.83 5.18
C MET A 378 7.44 1.70 5.96
N ALA A 379 7.12 0.58 5.31
CA ALA A 379 6.89 -0.70 5.95
C ALA A 379 8.26 -1.32 6.28
N ILE A 380 8.49 -1.70 7.53
CA ILE A 380 9.75 -2.31 8.00
C ILE A 380 9.41 -3.72 8.45
N GLU A 381 9.97 -4.74 7.76
CA GLU A 381 9.41 -6.09 7.79
C GLU A 381 10.44 -7.25 7.90
N PRO A 382 11.43 -7.23 8.79
CA PRO A 382 12.35 -8.35 8.88
C PRO A 382 11.60 -9.63 9.28
N LYS A 383 11.81 -10.69 8.49
CA LYS A 383 11.21 -12.02 8.67
C LYS A 383 12.26 -13.09 8.45
N VAL A 384 12.18 -14.21 9.15
CA VAL A 384 13.02 -15.38 8.91
C VAL A 384 12.18 -16.60 8.59
N ILE A 385 12.65 -17.38 7.62
CA ILE A 385 11.93 -18.51 7.04
C ILE A 385 12.76 -19.77 7.24
N HIS A 386 12.14 -20.74 7.89
CA HIS A 386 12.70 -22.08 8.10
C HIS A 386 11.78 -23.15 7.48
N PRO A 387 12.27 -24.38 7.22
CA PRO A 387 11.44 -25.43 6.61
C PRO A 387 10.15 -25.73 7.38
N GLU A 388 10.11 -25.43 8.67
CA GLU A 388 8.98 -25.70 9.57
C GLU A 388 8.00 -24.53 9.67
N GLY A 389 8.36 -23.33 9.23
CA GLY A 389 7.51 -22.13 9.33
C GLY A 389 8.23 -20.82 9.06
N ALA A 390 7.51 -19.75 9.27
CA ALA A 390 7.99 -18.37 9.18
C ALA A 390 7.72 -17.62 10.48
N ILE A 391 8.57 -16.66 10.82
CA ILE A 391 8.36 -15.74 11.92
C ILE A 391 8.97 -14.38 11.58
N GLY A 392 8.34 -13.31 12.05
CA GLY A 392 8.84 -11.97 11.86
C GLY A 392 7.84 -10.90 12.28
N VAL A 393 8.17 -9.67 12.00
CA VAL A 393 7.41 -8.49 12.41
C VAL A 393 7.28 -7.52 11.24
N GLU A 394 6.23 -6.69 11.26
CA GLU A 394 6.09 -5.60 10.31
C GLU A 394 5.20 -4.50 10.85
N ASP A 395 5.62 -3.28 10.63
CA ASP A 395 4.82 -2.08 10.87
C ASP A 395 5.14 -0.98 9.87
N CYS A 396 4.15 -0.12 9.58
CA CYS A 396 4.31 1.09 8.80
C CYS A 396 4.72 2.27 9.67
N TRP A 397 5.68 3.03 9.17
CA TRP A 397 6.26 4.20 9.84
C TRP A 397 6.27 5.41 8.91
N VAL A 398 6.11 6.61 9.46
CA VAL A 398 6.37 7.87 8.76
C VAL A 398 7.59 8.54 9.38
N ARG A 399 8.48 9.03 8.52
CA ARG A 399 9.61 9.86 8.97
C ARG A 399 9.16 11.29 9.24
N THR A 400 9.39 11.75 10.45
CA THR A 400 9.15 13.13 10.90
C THR A 400 10.47 13.89 11.06
N SER A 401 10.41 15.17 11.42
CA SER A 401 11.61 15.94 11.80
C SER A 401 12.30 15.37 13.05
N ASP A 402 11.56 14.70 13.92
CA ASP A 402 12.00 14.26 15.23
C ASP A 402 12.32 12.76 15.30
N GLY A 403 12.13 12.02 14.20
CA GLY A 403 12.37 10.58 14.10
C GLY A 403 11.34 9.85 13.26
N LEU A 404 10.94 8.65 13.68
CA LEU A 404 9.87 7.87 13.09
C LEU A 404 8.66 7.82 14.01
N SER A 405 7.45 7.88 13.40
CA SER A 405 6.17 7.69 14.10
C SER A 405 5.44 6.51 13.47
N CYS A 406 4.94 5.60 14.30
CA CYS A 406 4.16 4.43 13.83
C CYS A 406 2.82 4.86 13.24
N LEU A 407 2.40 4.19 12.16
CA LEU A 407 1.13 4.41 11.48
C LEU A 407 0.16 3.24 11.66
N SER A 408 0.64 2.06 11.98
CA SER A 408 -0.16 0.82 11.98
C SER A 408 -0.51 0.30 13.37
N SER A 409 0.46 -0.06 14.21
CA SER A 409 0.18 -0.75 15.45
C SER A 409 0.00 0.16 16.67
N GLY A 410 0.71 1.27 16.71
CA GLY A 410 0.92 1.99 17.97
C GLY A 410 1.78 1.18 18.95
N ASP A 411 1.99 1.73 20.15
CA ASP A 411 2.94 1.17 21.13
C ASP A 411 2.40 -0.07 21.88
N ASP A 412 1.09 -0.31 21.83
CA ASP A 412 0.42 -1.31 22.71
C ASP A 412 -0.06 -2.57 21.97
N PHE A 413 0.19 -2.71 20.67
CA PHE A 413 -0.30 -3.86 19.92
C PHE A 413 0.76 -4.98 19.88
N PRO A 414 0.48 -6.18 20.44
CA PRO A 414 1.49 -7.22 20.63
C PRO A 414 1.99 -7.79 19.30
N MET A 415 3.28 -8.11 19.23
CA MET A 415 3.88 -8.79 18.07
C MET A 415 3.49 -10.27 18.02
N TYR A 416 3.17 -10.86 19.16
CA TYR A 416 2.76 -12.27 19.26
C TYR A 416 1.59 -12.46 20.22
N THR A 417 0.63 -13.29 19.79
CA THR A 417 -0.52 -13.71 20.60
C THR A 417 -0.63 -15.23 20.61
N GLN A 418 -0.81 -15.80 21.79
CA GLN A 418 -1.04 -17.23 21.97
C GLN A 418 -2.54 -17.51 22.17
N TRP A 419 -3.11 -18.39 21.36
CA TRP A 419 -4.46 -18.94 21.44
C TRP A 419 -4.57 -20.12 22.40
#